data_6f5721e1c7e0419c27a4efd431c73fd8
#
_entry.id   6f5721e1c7e0419c27a4efd431c73fd8
#
_cell.length_a   1.000
_cell.length_b   1.000
_cell.length_c   1.000
_cell.angle_alpha   90.00
_cell.angle_beta   90.00
_cell.angle_gamma   90.00
#
_symmetry.space_group_name_H-M   'P 1'
#
loop_
_entity.id
_entity.type
_entity.pdbx_description
1 polymer ?
#
loop_
_entity_poly.entity_id
_entity_poly.type
_entity_poly.pdbx_seq_one_letter_code
_entity_poly.pdbx_strand_id
1 'polypeptide(L)'
;MLDMTGLAKIAQERNEGLAAGKKGRGKAITVEKLDAWYGPVHAIRNINMCVGPNQITAVIGPSGCGKSTFIRCLNRMHEVIPRARVSGSVLLDGNDIYSSDVDPVEIRRRVGMVFQKANPFPTMSIFDNVAAGLKLNGAWRRGRLAEVVERSLRRAALWDEVKDKLKDSGVALSGGQQQRLCIARALAVEPEVLLMDEPASALDPAATLKIEDLMRELRDEYTIVIVTHNMQQAARVSDFTGFFLSGEDRAGELIEFGLTGELFTRPKDKRTEDYITGRFG
;
A
#
# COMPACT_ATOMS: atom_id res chain seq x y z
N MET A 1 22.07 -9.15 10.34
CA MET A 1 21.19 -8.28 11.14
C MET A 1 21.06 -6.97 10.35
N LEU A 2 19.87 -6.68 9.82
CA LEU A 2 19.62 -5.44 9.07
C LEU A 2 19.79 -4.27 10.05
N ASP A 3 20.66 -3.33 9.71
CA ASP A 3 20.82 -2.10 10.50
C ASP A 3 19.62 -1.17 10.23
N MET A 4 18.57 -1.38 11.01
CA MET A 4 17.33 -0.60 10.98
C MET A 4 17.56 0.88 11.25
N THR A 5 18.58 1.22 12.06
CA THR A 5 18.93 2.60 12.41
C THR A 5 19.54 3.33 11.20
N GLY A 6 20.40 2.64 10.45
CA GLY A 6 21.00 3.19 9.22
C GLY A 6 19.97 3.42 8.12
N LEU A 7 19.03 2.49 7.92
CA LEU A 7 17.98 2.61 6.90
C LEU A 7 16.94 3.69 7.25
N ALA A 8 16.57 3.80 8.52
CA ALA A 8 15.70 4.89 8.99
C ALA A 8 16.37 6.26 8.79
N LYS A 9 17.69 6.35 9.03
CA LYS A 9 18.48 7.57 8.84
C LYS A 9 18.57 7.96 7.35
N ILE A 10 18.81 7.01 6.46
CA ILE A 10 18.84 7.26 5.00
C ILE A 10 17.46 7.73 4.50
N ALA A 11 16.37 7.13 4.99
CA ALA A 11 15.01 7.54 4.68
C ALA A 11 14.72 8.97 5.18
N GLN A 12 15.24 9.33 6.34
CA GLN A 12 15.07 10.64 6.95
C GLN A 12 15.94 11.73 6.27
N GLU A 13 17.20 11.45 5.96
CA GLU A 13 18.12 12.36 5.27
C GLU A 13 17.61 12.71 3.84
N ARG A 14 17.01 11.75 3.15
CA ARG A 14 16.39 12.00 1.84
C ARG A 14 15.15 12.88 1.93
N ASN A 15 14.37 12.77 3.02
CA ASN A 15 13.24 13.64 3.29
C ASN A 15 13.67 15.08 3.65
N GLU A 16 14.77 15.26 4.36
CA GLU A 16 15.30 16.59 4.69
C GLU A 16 15.79 17.31 3.42
N GLY A 17 16.32 16.58 2.44
CA GLY A 17 16.69 17.11 1.12
C GLY A 17 15.50 17.48 0.21
N LEU A 18 14.34 16.83 0.39
CA LEU A 18 13.09 17.11 -0.34
C LEU A 18 12.21 18.16 0.35
N ALA A 19 12.47 18.46 1.63
CA ALA A 19 11.61 19.28 2.49
C ALA A 19 11.62 20.80 2.20
N ALA A 20 12.24 21.27 1.12
CA ALA A 20 12.18 22.68 0.73
C ALA A 20 10.86 23.11 0.05
N GLY A 21 9.88 22.19 -0.14
CA GLY A 21 8.58 22.53 -0.71
C GLY A 21 7.51 21.51 -0.33
N LYS A 22 6.38 21.96 0.17
CA LYS A 22 5.17 21.24 0.57
C LYS A 22 5.40 20.03 1.48
N LYS A 23 5.10 20.21 2.75
CA LYS A 23 5.03 19.13 3.76
C LYS A 23 3.93 18.16 3.35
N GLY A 24 4.30 17.00 2.79
CA GLY A 24 3.36 15.90 2.51
C GLY A 24 2.70 15.42 3.81
N ARG A 25 1.57 14.74 3.70
CA ARG A 25 0.87 14.16 4.86
C ARG A 25 1.31 12.74 5.20
N GLY A 26 2.16 12.14 4.35
CA GLY A 26 2.68 10.79 4.52
C GLY A 26 3.38 10.60 5.87
N LYS A 27 3.13 9.45 6.52
CA LYS A 27 3.71 9.05 7.80
C LYS A 27 4.55 7.80 7.65
N ALA A 28 5.57 7.66 8.51
CA ALA A 28 6.39 6.48 8.55
C ALA A 28 5.64 5.30 9.17
N ILE A 29 5.95 4.08 8.69
CA ILE A 29 5.56 2.83 9.35
C ILE A 29 6.83 2.11 9.77
N THR A 30 6.94 1.76 11.05
CA THR A 30 8.00 0.89 11.57
C THR A 30 7.39 -0.43 12.00
N VAL A 31 7.97 -1.51 11.53
CA VAL A 31 7.54 -2.89 11.84
C VAL A 31 8.65 -3.58 12.61
N GLU A 32 8.33 -4.11 13.79
CA GLU A 32 9.29 -4.76 14.67
C GLU A 32 8.80 -6.15 15.08
N LYS A 33 9.59 -7.16 14.73
CA LYS A 33 9.34 -8.57 15.06
C LYS A 33 7.91 -9.02 14.79
N LEU A 34 7.36 -8.56 13.67
CA LEU A 34 5.98 -8.86 13.29
C LEU A 34 5.85 -10.32 12.88
N ASP A 35 4.99 -11.04 13.59
CA ASP A 35 4.51 -12.37 13.25
C ASP A 35 3.00 -12.32 13.02
N ALA A 36 2.48 -13.13 12.08
CA ALA A 36 1.05 -13.25 11.87
C ALA A 36 0.63 -14.68 11.53
N TRP A 37 -0.57 -15.05 12.00
CA TRP A 37 -1.14 -16.39 11.82
C TRP A 37 -2.57 -16.35 11.32
N TYR A 38 -2.97 -17.40 10.60
CA TYR A 38 -4.34 -17.77 10.31
C TYR A 38 -4.65 -19.09 11.01
N GLY A 39 -5.35 -19.04 12.15
CA GLY A 39 -5.52 -20.23 12.99
C GLY A 39 -4.17 -20.85 13.39
N PRO A 40 -3.88 -22.11 13.01
CA PRO A 40 -2.60 -22.76 13.31
C PRO A 40 -1.48 -22.39 12.31
N VAL A 41 -1.80 -21.79 11.17
CA VAL A 41 -0.83 -21.52 10.10
C VAL A 41 -0.06 -20.26 10.41
N HIS A 42 1.26 -20.37 10.56
CA HIS A 42 2.19 -19.23 10.67
C HIS A 42 2.40 -18.64 9.28
N ALA A 43 1.87 -17.48 9.02
CA ALA A 43 1.84 -16.90 7.67
C ALA A 43 3.06 -16.01 7.38
N ILE A 44 3.51 -15.22 8.37
CA ILE A 44 4.75 -14.43 8.30
C ILE A 44 5.47 -14.45 9.63
N ARG A 45 6.81 -14.39 9.58
CA ARG A 45 7.68 -14.55 10.76
C ARG A 45 8.69 -13.42 10.87
N ASN A 46 8.78 -12.85 12.08
CA ASN A 46 9.84 -11.95 12.52
C ASN A 46 10.18 -10.84 11.50
N ILE A 47 9.17 -10.24 10.91
CA ILE A 47 9.38 -9.17 9.93
C ILE A 47 9.82 -7.90 10.65
N ASN A 48 10.93 -7.33 10.18
CA ASN A 48 11.47 -6.05 10.64
C ASN A 48 11.68 -5.15 9.43
N MET A 49 10.95 -4.04 9.35
CA MET A 49 10.98 -3.14 8.18
C MET A 49 10.65 -1.71 8.60
N CYS A 50 11.29 -0.74 7.96
CA CYS A 50 10.96 0.67 8.09
C CYS A 50 10.52 1.23 6.73
N VAL A 51 9.30 1.75 6.67
CA VAL A 51 8.74 2.47 5.52
C VAL A 51 8.83 3.95 5.82
N GLY A 52 9.65 4.68 5.06
CA GLY A 52 9.82 6.13 5.24
C GLY A 52 8.61 6.91 4.77
N PRO A 53 8.38 8.11 5.32
CA PRO A 53 7.29 8.98 4.91
C PRO A 53 7.49 9.50 3.48
N ASN A 54 6.39 9.68 2.74
CA ASN A 54 6.42 10.23 1.36
C ASN A 54 7.37 9.47 0.42
N GLN A 55 7.36 8.14 0.52
CA GLN A 55 8.15 7.22 -0.30
C GLN A 55 7.28 6.07 -0.78
N ILE A 56 7.70 5.43 -1.86
CA ILE A 56 7.12 4.18 -2.34
C ILE A 56 8.01 3.03 -1.91
N THR A 57 7.49 2.13 -1.09
CA THR A 57 8.16 0.87 -0.72
C THR A 57 7.47 -0.29 -1.41
N ALA A 58 8.21 -1.04 -2.23
CA ALA A 58 7.72 -2.27 -2.83
C ALA A 58 8.01 -3.49 -1.96
N VAL A 59 7.08 -4.42 -1.93
CA VAL A 59 7.23 -5.76 -1.35
C VAL A 59 7.10 -6.76 -2.47
N ILE A 60 8.20 -7.45 -2.80
CA ILE A 60 8.27 -8.44 -3.87
C ILE A 60 8.52 -9.85 -3.34
N GLY A 61 8.29 -10.87 -4.16
CA GLY A 61 8.52 -12.27 -3.82
C GLY A 61 7.52 -13.20 -4.50
N PRO A 62 7.76 -14.52 -4.46
CA PRO A 62 6.88 -15.52 -5.08
C PRO A 62 5.48 -15.53 -4.48
N SER A 63 4.52 -16.13 -5.19
CA SER A 63 3.17 -16.30 -4.70
C SER A 63 3.15 -17.15 -3.42
N GLY A 64 2.31 -16.77 -2.45
CA GLY A 64 2.18 -17.50 -1.19
C GLY A 64 3.23 -17.18 -0.10
N CYS A 65 4.23 -16.33 -0.36
CA CYS A 65 5.25 -15.98 0.63
C CYS A 65 4.82 -14.92 1.67
N GLY A 66 3.52 -14.67 1.86
CA GLY A 66 3.02 -13.82 2.94
C GLY A 66 2.89 -12.32 2.65
N LYS A 67 3.18 -11.81 1.44
CA LYS A 67 3.11 -10.37 1.10
C LYS A 67 1.75 -9.74 1.40
N SER A 68 0.67 -10.38 0.94
CA SER A 68 -0.70 -9.88 1.21
C SER A 68 -1.08 -9.98 2.69
N THR A 69 -0.52 -10.94 3.43
CA THR A 69 -0.66 -11.00 4.89
C THR A 69 0.04 -9.82 5.54
N PHE A 70 1.30 -9.58 5.16
CA PHE A 70 2.08 -8.46 5.66
C PHE A 70 1.36 -7.12 5.47
N ILE A 71 0.95 -6.81 4.23
CA ILE A 71 0.31 -5.51 3.94
C ILE A 71 -1.00 -5.34 4.72
N ARG A 72 -1.77 -6.41 4.94
CA ARG A 72 -3.01 -6.39 5.76
C ARG A 72 -2.74 -6.20 7.25
N CYS A 73 -1.57 -6.56 7.75
CA CYS A 73 -1.18 -6.27 9.13
C CYS A 73 -0.90 -4.77 9.32
N LEU A 74 -0.46 -4.03 8.29
CA LEU A 74 -0.14 -2.61 8.40
C LEU A 74 -1.37 -1.71 8.64
N ASN A 75 -2.59 -2.22 8.42
CA ASN A 75 -3.85 -1.49 8.67
C ASN A 75 -4.87 -2.29 9.47
N ARG A 76 -4.45 -3.33 10.15
CA ARG A 76 -5.32 -4.19 10.98
C ARG A 76 -6.43 -4.91 10.19
N MET A 77 -6.31 -5.02 8.86
CA MET A 77 -7.26 -5.82 8.05
C MET A 77 -7.05 -7.33 8.26
N HIS A 78 -5.90 -7.76 8.76
CA HIS A 78 -5.64 -9.14 9.11
C HIS A 78 -6.62 -9.66 10.17
N GLU A 79 -6.95 -8.85 11.17
CA GLU A 79 -7.85 -9.19 12.29
C GLU A 79 -9.31 -9.46 11.88
N VAL A 80 -9.72 -9.03 10.68
CA VAL A 80 -11.09 -9.27 10.16
C VAL A 80 -11.29 -10.75 9.84
N ILE A 81 -10.19 -11.50 9.65
CA ILE A 81 -10.25 -12.93 9.34
C ILE A 81 -10.39 -13.73 10.65
N PRO A 82 -11.39 -14.62 10.75
CA PRO A 82 -11.59 -15.40 11.97
C PRO A 82 -10.33 -16.19 12.37
N ARG A 83 -9.99 -16.16 13.67
CA ARG A 83 -8.81 -16.80 14.26
C ARG A 83 -7.47 -16.25 13.74
N ALA A 84 -7.45 -15.14 13.03
CA ALA A 84 -6.20 -14.45 12.73
C ALA A 84 -5.64 -13.81 14.02
N ARG A 85 -4.32 -13.80 14.13
CA ARG A 85 -3.61 -13.17 15.25
C ARG A 85 -2.29 -12.58 14.77
N VAL A 86 -1.81 -11.60 15.52
CA VAL A 86 -0.57 -10.87 15.26
C VAL A 86 0.23 -10.81 16.55
N SER A 87 1.55 -10.81 16.47
CA SER A 87 2.46 -10.42 17.56
C SER A 87 3.60 -9.56 17.01
N GLY A 88 4.35 -8.93 17.87
CA GLY A 88 5.28 -7.86 17.52
C GLY A 88 4.57 -6.52 17.49
N SER A 89 5.17 -5.49 16.92
CA SER A 89 4.60 -4.15 16.84
C SER A 89 4.61 -3.56 15.42
N VAL A 90 3.60 -2.74 15.14
CA VAL A 90 3.51 -1.92 13.94
C VAL A 90 3.25 -0.49 14.38
N LEU A 91 4.24 0.36 14.19
CA LEU A 91 4.18 1.76 14.63
C LEU A 91 3.85 2.66 13.44
N LEU A 92 2.76 3.41 13.53
CA LEU A 92 2.43 4.50 12.60
C LEU A 92 2.84 5.83 13.24
N ASP A 93 3.88 6.46 12.70
CA ASP A 93 4.45 7.69 13.25
C ASP A 93 4.81 7.56 14.74
N GLY A 94 5.41 6.40 15.11
CA GLY A 94 5.83 6.07 16.48
C GLY A 94 4.74 5.53 17.41
N ASN A 95 3.47 5.46 16.98
CA ASN A 95 2.37 4.95 17.79
C ASN A 95 1.98 3.53 17.35
N ASP A 96 1.97 2.59 18.28
CA ASP A 96 1.61 1.20 17.99
C ASP A 96 0.12 1.10 17.63
N ILE A 97 -0.15 0.67 16.39
CA ILE A 97 -1.51 0.53 15.88
C ILE A 97 -2.28 -0.64 16.51
N TYR A 98 -1.57 -1.55 17.20
CA TYR A 98 -2.17 -2.71 17.90
C TYR A 98 -2.37 -2.49 19.39
N SER A 99 -2.06 -1.30 19.93
CA SER A 99 -2.37 -0.94 21.31
C SER A 99 -3.86 -1.10 21.60
N SER A 100 -4.20 -1.51 22.83
CA SER A 100 -5.58 -1.84 23.23
C SER A 100 -6.55 -0.64 23.22
N ASP A 101 -6.01 0.57 23.30
CA ASP A 101 -6.73 1.85 23.26
C ASP A 101 -6.92 2.40 21.84
N VAL A 102 -6.36 1.75 20.83
CA VAL A 102 -6.43 2.21 19.44
C VAL A 102 -7.61 1.57 18.70
N ASP A 103 -8.52 2.41 18.19
CA ASP A 103 -9.65 1.95 17.36
C ASP A 103 -9.17 1.47 15.98
N PRO A 104 -9.43 0.20 15.59
CA PRO A 104 -9.11 -0.31 14.26
C PRO A 104 -9.74 0.47 13.11
N VAL A 105 -10.92 1.08 13.33
CA VAL A 105 -11.61 1.87 12.31
C VAL A 105 -10.82 3.15 12.00
N GLU A 106 -10.27 3.80 13.04
CA GLU A 106 -9.43 4.98 12.89
C GLU A 106 -8.13 4.64 12.14
N ILE A 107 -7.50 3.50 12.46
CA ILE A 107 -6.31 3.04 11.73
C ILE A 107 -6.63 2.80 10.25
N ARG A 108 -7.74 2.14 9.92
CA ARG A 108 -8.14 1.89 8.53
C ARG A 108 -8.50 3.16 7.76
N ARG A 109 -8.88 4.23 8.45
CA ARG A 109 -9.06 5.56 7.87
C ARG A 109 -7.72 6.22 7.54
N ARG A 110 -6.73 6.14 8.45
CA ARG A 110 -5.38 6.72 8.27
C ARG A 110 -4.52 5.91 7.32
N VAL A 111 -4.73 4.60 7.25
CA VAL A 111 -3.98 3.66 6.39
C VAL A 111 -4.95 3.01 5.41
N GLY A 112 -5.15 3.69 4.27
CA GLY A 112 -6.06 3.25 3.21
C GLY A 112 -5.52 2.04 2.46
N MET A 113 -6.43 1.24 1.86
CA MET A 113 -6.06 0.04 1.12
C MET A 113 -6.76 -0.05 -0.23
N VAL A 114 -5.97 -0.37 -1.26
CA VAL A 114 -6.41 -0.71 -2.61
C VAL A 114 -6.11 -2.19 -2.83
N PHE A 115 -7.15 -2.97 -3.17
CA PHE A 115 -7.05 -4.41 -3.32
C PHE A 115 -6.63 -4.80 -4.74
N GLN A 116 -6.11 -6.01 -4.89
CA GLN A 116 -5.68 -6.60 -6.16
C GLN A 116 -6.81 -6.59 -7.20
N LYS A 117 -8.00 -7.06 -6.81
CA LYS A 117 -9.19 -6.98 -7.63
C LYS A 117 -9.94 -5.69 -7.31
N ALA A 118 -10.15 -4.86 -8.33
CA ALA A 118 -11.00 -3.68 -8.18
C ALA A 118 -12.35 -4.08 -7.58
N ASN A 119 -12.76 -3.37 -6.55
CA ASN A 119 -13.94 -3.69 -5.76
C ASN A 119 -14.85 -2.45 -5.57
N PRO A 120 -15.30 -1.79 -6.65
CA PRO A 120 -16.30 -0.75 -6.52
C PRO A 120 -17.56 -1.33 -5.88
N PHE A 121 -18.25 -0.56 -5.05
CA PHE A 121 -19.53 -0.97 -4.49
C PHE A 121 -20.58 -1.08 -5.63
N PRO A 122 -21.11 -2.28 -5.91
CA PRO A 122 -21.87 -2.53 -7.14
C PRO A 122 -23.21 -1.79 -7.20
N THR A 123 -23.80 -1.48 -6.04
CA THR A 123 -25.07 -0.77 -5.92
C THR A 123 -24.91 0.75 -5.88
N MET A 124 -23.66 1.24 -5.94
CA MET A 124 -23.36 2.68 -5.82
C MET A 124 -22.93 3.26 -7.17
N SER A 125 -23.27 4.53 -7.36
CA SER A 125 -22.77 5.34 -8.47
C SER A 125 -21.27 5.58 -8.34
N ILE A 126 -20.64 6.11 -9.40
CA ILE A 126 -19.24 6.56 -9.36
C ILE A 126 -19.05 7.58 -8.26
N PHE A 127 -19.93 8.58 -8.16
CA PHE A 127 -19.92 9.57 -7.10
C PHE A 127 -20.02 8.95 -5.71
N ASP A 128 -20.99 8.07 -5.50
CA ASP A 128 -21.24 7.44 -4.20
C ASP A 128 -20.13 6.49 -3.77
N ASN A 129 -19.46 5.81 -4.71
CA ASN A 129 -18.28 5.02 -4.44
C ASN A 129 -17.17 5.86 -3.81
N VAL A 130 -16.86 7.03 -4.40
CA VAL A 130 -15.82 7.92 -3.85
C VAL A 130 -16.27 8.52 -2.53
N ALA A 131 -17.52 8.91 -2.43
CA ALA A 131 -18.10 9.55 -1.24
C ALA A 131 -18.36 8.59 -0.07
N ALA A 132 -18.27 7.27 -0.26
CA ALA A 132 -18.72 6.26 0.72
C ALA A 132 -18.09 6.45 2.10
N GLY A 133 -16.76 6.54 2.18
CA GLY A 133 -16.06 6.71 3.47
C GLY A 133 -16.40 8.03 4.15
N LEU A 134 -16.66 9.08 3.38
CA LEU A 134 -17.02 10.39 3.90
C LEU A 134 -18.43 10.40 4.49
N LYS A 135 -19.37 9.72 3.83
CA LYS A 135 -20.76 9.61 4.29
C LYS A 135 -20.88 8.84 5.61
N LEU A 136 -20.09 7.79 5.79
CA LEU A 136 -20.07 6.98 7.01
C LEU A 136 -19.60 7.78 8.23
N ASN A 137 -18.70 8.73 8.05
CA ASN A 137 -18.15 9.54 9.14
C ASN A 137 -19.06 10.71 9.59
N GLY A 138 -20.24 10.89 8.99
CA GLY A 138 -21.28 11.84 9.45
C GLY A 138 -20.91 13.34 9.40
N ALA A 139 -19.68 13.70 9.07
CA ALA A 139 -19.10 15.03 9.26
C ALA A 139 -19.23 15.97 8.04
N TRP A 140 -19.90 15.54 6.95
CA TRP A 140 -19.81 16.25 5.67
C TRP A 140 -21.03 17.06 5.34
N ARG A 141 -20.84 18.38 5.22
CA ARG A 141 -21.84 19.28 4.64
C ARG A 141 -21.96 18.99 3.14
N ARG A 142 -23.20 18.89 2.61
CA ARG A 142 -23.47 18.50 1.20
C ARG A 142 -22.65 19.26 0.14
N GLY A 143 -22.34 20.54 0.34
CA GLY A 143 -21.56 21.33 -0.61
C GLY A 143 -20.09 20.90 -0.73
N ARG A 144 -19.46 20.53 0.39
CA ARG A 144 -18.05 20.07 0.40
C ARG A 144 -17.85 18.66 -0.18
N LEU A 145 -18.89 17.82 -0.19
CA LEU A 145 -18.78 16.46 -0.67
C LEU A 145 -18.46 16.38 -2.17
N ALA A 146 -19.10 17.23 -2.99
CA ALA A 146 -18.85 17.28 -4.42
C ALA A 146 -17.40 17.72 -4.74
N GLU A 147 -16.89 18.71 -4.03
CA GLU A 147 -15.51 19.20 -4.20
C GLU A 147 -14.49 18.10 -3.85
N VAL A 148 -14.71 17.34 -2.77
CA VAL A 148 -13.83 16.25 -2.39
C VAL A 148 -13.88 15.11 -3.39
N VAL A 149 -15.07 14.75 -3.89
CA VAL A 149 -15.23 13.71 -4.91
C VAL A 149 -14.50 14.11 -6.20
N GLU A 150 -14.71 15.35 -6.69
CA GLU A 150 -14.00 15.83 -7.86
C GLU A 150 -12.49 15.82 -7.67
N ARG A 151 -11.99 16.36 -6.56
CA ARG A 151 -10.57 16.37 -6.23
C ARG A 151 -9.98 14.96 -6.20
N SER A 152 -10.68 14.01 -5.58
CA SER A 152 -10.22 12.62 -5.48
C SER A 152 -10.19 11.92 -6.83
N LEU A 153 -11.19 12.16 -7.69
CA LEU A 153 -11.23 11.64 -9.05
C LEU A 153 -10.13 12.25 -9.94
N ARG A 154 -9.83 13.56 -9.78
CA ARG A 154 -8.70 14.22 -10.46
C ARG A 154 -7.37 13.61 -10.04
N ARG A 155 -7.16 13.44 -8.73
CA ARG A 155 -5.96 12.81 -8.17
C ARG A 155 -5.77 11.37 -8.64
N ALA A 156 -6.87 10.64 -8.86
CA ALA A 156 -6.84 9.29 -9.40
C ALA A 156 -6.76 9.26 -10.94
N ALA A 157 -6.50 10.40 -11.60
CA ALA A 157 -6.47 10.55 -13.05
C ALA A 157 -7.72 9.96 -13.76
N LEU A 158 -8.90 10.09 -13.13
CA LEU A 158 -10.14 9.51 -13.63
C LEU A 158 -11.21 10.56 -13.97
N TRP A 159 -11.08 11.79 -13.47
CA TRP A 159 -12.11 12.84 -13.60
C TRP A 159 -12.58 13.07 -15.02
N ASP A 160 -11.66 13.30 -15.95
CA ASP A 160 -12.00 13.65 -17.34
C ASP A 160 -12.72 12.52 -18.08
N GLU A 161 -12.56 11.28 -17.61
CA GLU A 161 -13.25 10.12 -18.19
C GLU A 161 -14.66 9.90 -17.62
N VAL A 162 -14.98 10.51 -16.44
CA VAL A 162 -16.23 10.19 -15.72
C VAL A 162 -17.07 11.41 -15.30
N LYS A 163 -16.58 12.64 -15.48
CA LYS A 163 -17.24 13.87 -14.99
C LYS A 163 -18.69 14.02 -15.47
N ASP A 164 -19.01 13.54 -16.66
CA ASP A 164 -20.35 13.65 -17.28
C ASP A 164 -21.26 12.46 -16.93
N LYS A 165 -20.75 11.43 -16.22
CA LYS A 165 -21.45 10.19 -15.88
C LYS A 165 -21.30 9.78 -14.42
N LEU A 166 -21.11 10.74 -13.51
CA LEU A 166 -20.92 10.49 -12.07
C LEU A 166 -22.07 9.71 -11.39
N LYS A 167 -23.26 9.73 -11.99
CA LYS A 167 -24.43 9.01 -11.50
C LYS A 167 -24.50 7.56 -11.98
N ASP A 168 -23.67 7.20 -12.98
CA ASP A 168 -23.64 5.84 -13.51
C ASP A 168 -23.02 4.88 -12.48
N SER A 169 -23.30 3.59 -12.63
CA SER A 169 -22.77 2.55 -11.75
C SER A 169 -21.25 2.44 -11.87
N GLY A 170 -20.56 2.36 -10.73
CA GLY A 170 -19.10 2.17 -10.69
C GLY A 170 -18.62 0.88 -11.35
N VAL A 171 -19.44 -0.17 -11.40
CA VAL A 171 -19.09 -1.44 -12.05
C VAL A 171 -19.24 -1.41 -13.57
N ALA A 172 -19.87 -0.39 -14.15
CA ALA A 172 -19.95 -0.20 -15.59
C ALA A 172 -18.63 0.32 -16.23
N LEU A 173 -17.68 0.72 -15.40
CA LEU A 173 -16.36 1.18 -15.82
C LEU A 173 -15.46 0.01 -16.28
N SER A 174 -14.46 0.30 -17.13
CA SER A 174 -13.42 -0.68 -17.47
C SER A 174 -12.59 -1.07 -16.24
N GLY A 175 -11.87 -2.19 -16.28
CA GLY A 175 -11.07 -2.69 -15.13
C GLY A 175 -10.07 -1.64 -14.61
N GLY A 176 -9.34 -0.97 -15.51
CA GLY A 176 -8.42 0.10 -15.12
C GLY A 176 -9.12 1.35 -14.56
N GLN A 177 -10.31 1.69 -15.06
CA GLN A 177 -11.14 2.76 -14.50
C GLN A 177 -11.68 2.39 -13.12
N GLN A 178 -12.14 1.13 -12.94
CA GLN A 178 -12.60 0.64 -11.64
C GLN A 178 -11.47 0.68 -10.60
N GLN A 179 -10.25 0.32 -10.99
CA GLN A 179 -9.10 0.38 -10.09
C GLN A 179 -8.80 1.83 -9.68
N ARG A 180 -8.79 2.76 -10.64
CA ARG A 180 -8.63 4.20 -10.33
C ARG A 180 -9.80 4.76 -9.51
N LEU A 181 -11.01 4.25 -9.68
CA LEU A 181 -12.16 4.58 -8.82
C LEU A 181 -11.93 4.11 -7.37
N CYS A 182 -11.39 2.90 -7.17
CA CYS A 182 -11.02 2.40 -5.84
C CYS A 182 -9.90 3.23 -5.21
N ILE A 183 -8.93 3.69 -6.00
CA ILE A 183 -7.90 4.63 -5.54
C ILE A 183 -8.54 5.97 -5.14
N ALA A 184 -9.41 6.55 -5.98
CA ALA A 184 -10.12 7.78 -5.65
C ALA A 184 -10.92 7.67 -4.35
N ARG A 185 -11.59 6.53 -4.14
CA ARG A 185 -12.31 6.21 -2.89
C ARG A 185 -11.39 6.20 -1.67
N ALA A 186 -10.22 5.58 -1.81
CA ALA A 186 -9.22 5.54 -0.74
C ALA A 186 -8.64 6.94 -0.44
N LEU A 187 -8.37 7.75 -1.47
CA LEU A 187 -7.85 9.11 -1.32
C LEU A 187 -8.88 10.10 -0.74
N ALA A 188 -10.18 9.85 -0.91
CA ALA A 188 -11.23 10.76 -0.46
C ALA A 188 -11.23 10.97 1.06
N VAL A 189 -10.84 9.98 1.84
CA VAL A 189 -10.72 10.09 3.31
C VAL A 189 -9.40 10.68 3.77
N GLU A 190 -8.54 11.09 2.83
CA GLU A 190 -7.26 11.74 3.07
C GLU A 190 -6.33 10.91 4.00
N PRO A 191 -5.96 9.68 3.60
CA PRO A 191 -5.11 8.81 4.41
C PRO A 191 -3.70 9.42 4.59
N GLU A 192 -2.92 8.85 5.50
CA GLU A 192 -1.49 9.14 5.69
C GLU A 192 -0.63 8.13 4.91
N VAL A 193 -1.13 6.90 4.80
CA VAL A 193 -0.48 5.80 4.08
C VAL A 193 -1.46 5.16 3.12
N LEU A 194 -1.00 4.80 1.94
CA LEU A 194 -1.78 4.07 0.93
C LEU A 194 -1.13 2.71 0.67
N LEU A 195 -1.84 1.66 1.03
CA LEU A 195 -1.45 0.27 0.78
C LEU A 195 -2.04 -0.19 -0.54
N MET A 196 -1.25 -0.83 -1.40
CA MET A 196 -1.70 -1.34 -2.70
C MET A 196 -1.29 -2.80 -2.86
N ASP A 197 -2.25 -3.72 -2.84
CA ASP A 197 -2.02 -5.16 -3.02
C ASP A 197 -2.19 -5.49 -4.51
N GLU A 198 -1.09 -5.66 -5.25
CA GLU A 198 -1.02 -5.97 -6.68
C GLU A 198 -1.95 -5.10 -7.58
N PRO A 199 -1.91 -3.77 -7.48
CA PRO A 199 -2.95 -2.89 -8.04
C PRO A 199 -3.07 -2.89 -9.57
N ALA A 200 -2.13 -3.50 -10.29
CA ALA A 200 -2.10 -3.54 -11.74
C ALA A 200 -2.09 -4.97 -12.32
N SER A 201 -2.19 -6.03 -11.49
CA SER A 201 -2.00 -7.41 -11.92
C SER A 201 -3.03 -7.92 -12.93
N ALA A 202 -4.23 -7.32 -12.97
CA ALA A 202 -5.32 -7.68 -13.88
C ALA A 202 -5.56 -6.64 -14.98
N LEU A 203 -4.63 -5.70 -15.18
CA LEU A 203 -4.78 -4.59 -16.12
C LEU A 203 -3.93 -4.80 -17.38
N ASP A 204 -4.37 -4.20 -18.48
CA ASP A 204 -3.57 -4.09 -19.70
C ASP A 204 -2.33 -3.19 -19.48
N PRO A 205 -1.31 -3.26 -20.36
CA PRO A 205 -0.08 -2.48 -20.21
C PRO A 205 -0.31 -0.97 -20.14
N ALA A 206 -1.27 -0.41 -20.88
CA ALA A 206 -1.53 1.03 -20.90
C ALA A 206 -2.18 1.48 -19.58
N ALA A 207 -3.13 0.70 -19.05
CA ALA A 207 -3.74 0.94 -17.75
C ALA A 207 -2.71 0.77 -16.61
N THR A 208 -1.79 -0.20 -16.72
CA THR A 208 -0.70 -0.41 -15.77
C THR A 208 0.20 0.81 -15.69
N LEU A 209 0.64 1.36 -16.82
CA LEU A 209 1.46 2.58 -16.84
C LEU A 209 0.75 3.77 -16.18
N LYS A 210 -0.55 3.96 -16.44
CA LYS A 210 -1.34 5.01 -15.76
C LYS A 210 -1.35 4.86 -14.25
N ILE A 211 -1.41 3.64 -13.72
CA ILE A 211 -1.34 3.40 -12.27
C ILE A 211 0.08 3.68 -11.74
N GLU A 212 1.12 3.32 -12.50
CA GLU A 212 2.50 3.60 -12.13
C GLU A 212 2.80 5.11 -12.07
N ASP A 213 2.36 5.87 -13.07
CA ASP A 213 2.49 7.32 -13.10
C ASP A 213 1.73 7.97 -11.94
N LEU A 214 0.49 7.49 -11.70
CA LEU A 214 -0.32 7.93 -10.58
C LEU A 214 0.38 7.69 -9.22
N MET A 215 1.00 6.54 -9.01
CA MET A 215 1.75 6.28 -7.77
C MET A 215 2.91 7.25 -7.58
N ARG A 216 3.64 7.59 -8.66
CA ARG A 216 4.74 8.56 -8.60
C ARG A 216 4.25 9.96 -8.22
N GLU A 217 3.09 10.40 -8.75
CA GLU A 217 2.48 11.68 -8.39
C GLU A 217 2.00 11.69 -6.93
N LEU A 218 1.37 10.60 -6.47
CA LEU A 218 0.85 10.49 -5.12
C LEU A 218 1.95 10.40 -4.06
N ARG A 219 3.15 9.91 -4.41
CA ARG A 219 4.30 9.80 -3.49
C ARG A 219 4.63 11.11 -2.79
N ASP A 220 4.48 12.24 -3.47
CA ASP A 220 4.84 13.54 -2.90
C ASP A 220 3.93 13.93 -1.71
N GLU A 221 2.75 13.32 -1.61
CA GLU A 221 1.79 13.60 -0.55
C GLU A 221 1.57 12.44 0.42
N TYR A 222 1.74 11.20 -0.03
CA TYR A 222 1.41 9.98 0.72
C TYR A 222 2.61 9.05 0.84
N THR A 223 2.65 8.30 1.93
CA THR A 223 3.50 7.10 2.01
C THR A 223 2.79 5.96 1.29
N ILE A 224 3.48 5.26 0.40
CA ILE A 224 2.88 4.17 -0.38
C ILE A 224 3.63 2.86 -0.11
N VAL A 225 2.88 1.79 0.18
CA VAL A 225 3.40 0.43 0.20
C VAL A 225 2.70 -0.36 -0.89
N ILE A 226 3.46 -0.87 -1.86
CA ILE A 226 2.94 -1.69 -2.95
C ILE A 226 3.43 -3.13 -2.81
N VAL A 227 2.52 -4.10 -2.87
CA VAL A 227 2.84 -5.50 -3.10
C VAL A 227 2.75 -5.78 -4.59
N THR A 228 3.77 -6.39 -5.17
CA THR A 228 3.73 -6.81 -6.57
C THR A 228 4.63 -8.03 -6.82
N HIS A 229 4.22 -8.89 -7.72
CA HIS A 229 5.08 -9.95 -8.26
C HIS A 229 5.81 -9.49 -9.54
N ASN A 230 5.50 -8.30 -10.05
CA ASN A 230 6.14 -7.73 -11.23
C ASN A 230 7.39 -6.93 -10.81
N MET A 231 8.55 -7.54 -10.96
CA MET A 231 9.86 -6.93 -10.62
C MET A 231 10.14 -5.65 -11.40
N GLN A 232 9.71 -5.59 -12.68
CA GLN A 232 9.90 -4.39 -13.49
C GLN A 232 9.07 -3.22 -12.96
N GLN A 233 7.84 -3.49 -12.50
CA GLN A 233 7.00 -2.48 -11.85
C GLN A 233 7.67 -1.96 -10.56
N ALA A 234 8.11 -2.87 -9.68
CA ALA A 234 8.82 -2.48 -8.46
C ALA A 234 10.04 -1.61 -8.77
N ALA A 235 10.88 -2.03 -9.74
CA ALA A 235 12.07 -1.28 -10.14
C ALA A 235 11.76 0.13 -10.69
N ARG A 236 10.62 0.31 -11.38
CA ARG A 236 10.24 1.61 -11.96
C ARG A 236 9.64 2.59 -10.97
N VAL A 237 8.88 2.10 -9.97
CA VAL A 237 8.06 2.99 -9.15
C VAL A 237 8.57 3.17 -7.73
N SER A 238 9.31 2.22 -7.16
CA SER A 238 9.64 2.26 -5.73
C SER A 238 11.01 2.87 -5.43
N ASP A 239 11.10 3.51 -4.26
CA ASP A 239 12.34 4.03 -3.69
C ASP A 239 13.07 2.92 -2.92
N PHE A 240 12.32 2.10 -2.18
CA PHE A 240 12.80 0.96 -1.41
C PHE A 240 12.09 -0.32 -1.83
N THR A 241 12.77 -1.44 -1.70
CA THR A 241 12.19 -2.76 -1.99
C THR A 241 12.55 -3.75 -0.89
N GLY A 242 11.54 -4.53 -0.44
CA GLY A 242 11.70 -5.69 0.44
C GLY A 242 11.40 -6.97 -0.32
N PHE A 243 12.32 -7.94 -0.27
CA PHE A 243 12.14 -9.26 -0.84
C PHE A 243 11.67 -10.25 0.23
N PHE A 244 10.51 -10.84 0.00
CA PHE A 244 9.88 -11.86 0.85
C PHE A 244 10.04 -13.25 0.23
N LEU A 245 10.33 -14.22 1.08
CA LEU A 245 10.42 -15.62 0.71
C LEU A 245 9.84 -16.50 1.81
N SER A 246 9.23 -17.64 1.45
CA SER A 246 8.79 -18.63 2.44
C SER A 246 9.98 -19.40 2.98
N GLY A 247 10.06 -19.51 4.31
CA GLY A 247 10.99 -20.41 4.99
C GLY A 247 10.60 -21.90 4.83
N GLU A 248 11.37 -22.79 5.45
CA GLU A 248 11.15 -24.24 5.39
C GLU A 248 9.77 -24.66 5.92
N ASP A 249 9.25 -23.95 6.92
CA ASP A 249 7.93 -24.16 7.51
C ASP A 249 6.80 -23.37 6.80
N ARG A 250 7.09 -22.80 5.63
CA ARG A 250 6.19 -22.00 4.78
C ARG A 250 5.78 -20.65 5.37
N ALA A 251 6.34 -20.22 6.51
CA ALA A 251 6.15 -18.85 6.98
C ALA A 251 6.96 -17.88 6.10
N GLY A 252 6.36 -16.76 5.73
CA GLY A 252 7.04 -15.72 4.96
C GLY A 252 8.04 -14.95 5.82
N GLU A 253 9.22 -14.71 5.28
CA GLU A 253 10.30 -13.97 5.91
C GLU A 253 10.77 -12.82 5.03
N LEU A 254 11.21 -11.72 5.62
CA LEU A 254 11.90 -10.65 4.91
C LEU A 254 13.36 -11.04 4.77
N ILE A 255 13.78 -11.33 3.56
CA ILE A 255 15.12 -11.79 3.24
C ILE A 255 16.09 -10.62 3.09
N GLU A 256 15.65 -9.62 2.34
CA GLU A 256 16.46 -8.43 2.08
C GLU A 256 15.56 -7.20 1.97
N PHE A 257 16.06 -6.06 2.47
CA PHE A 257 15.41 -4.75 2.37
C PHE A 257 16.44 -3.67 2.11
N GLY A 258 16.19 -2.78 1.15
CA GLY A 258 17.10 -1.71 0.83
C GLY A 258 16.60 -0.80 -0.29
N LEU A 259 17.48 0.10 -0.74
CA LEU A 259 17.22 0.96 -1.90
C LEU A 259 16.93 0.09 -3.13
N THR A 260 15.87 0.39 -3.84
CA THR A 260 15.43 -0.39 -5.01
C THR A 260 16.55 -0.57 -6.04
N GLY A 261 17.25 0.52 -6.38
CA GLY A 261 18.35 0.46 -7.34
C GLY A 261 19.48 -0.48 -6.90
N GLU A 262 19.82 -0.50 -5.59
CA GLU A 262 20.85 -1.39 -5.05
C GLU A 262 20.38 -2.85 -5.05
N LEU A 263 19.18 -3.10 -4.57
CA LEU A 263 18.61 -4.45 -4.46
C LEU A 263 18.50 -5.13 -5.83
N PHE A 264 18.14 -4.39 -6.88
CA PHE A 264 18.02 -4.94 -8.24
C PHE A 264 19.36 -5.06 -8.99
N THR A 265 20.40 -4.31 -8.61
CA THR A 265 21.70 -4.33 -9.31
C THR A 265 22.80 -5.06 -8.55
N ARG A 266 22.74 -5.05 -7.21
CA ARG A 266 23.73 -5.62 -6.31
C ARG A 266 23.09 -6.22 -5.06
N PRO A 267 22.22 -7.24 -5.22
CA PRO A 267 21.60 -7.91 -4.08
C PRO A 267 22.67 -8.51 -3.16
N LYS A 268 22.43 -8.44 -1.85
CA LYS A 268 23.36 -8.94 -0.83
C LYS A 268 23.11 -10.41 -0.49
N ASP A 269 21.85 -10.86 -0.62
CA ASP A 269 21.45 -12.24 -0.35
C ASP A 269 21.34 -13.01 -1.68
N LYS A 270 21.93 -14.19 -1.73
CA LYS A 270 21.91 -15.06 -2.90
C LYS A 270 20.49 -15.42 -3.37
N ARG A 271 19.56 -15.60 -2.43
CA ARG A 271 18.15 -15.90 -2.72
C ARG A 271 17.48 -14.75 -3.46
N THR A 272 17.83 -13.50 -3.08
CA THR A 272 17.37 -12.29 -3.78
C THR A 272 17.91 -12.25 -5.20
N GLU A 273 19.21 -12.53 -5.40
CA GLU A 273 19.83 -12.59 -6.71
C GLU A 273 19.16 -13.63 -7.61
N ASP A 274 18.97 -14.85 -7.09
CA ASP A 274 18.34 -15.95 -7.83
C ASP A 274 16.90 -15.61 -8.22
N TYR A 275 16.13 -14.96 -7.34
CA TYR A 275 14.77 -14.50 -7.64
C TYR A 275 14.75 -13.44 -8.76
N ILE A 276 15.60 -12.41 -8.66
CA ILE A 276 15.65 -11.29 -9.62
C ILE A 276 16.13 -11.77 -11.00
N THR A 277 17.07 -12.72 -11.03
CA THR A 277 17.62 -13.25 -12.30
C THR A 277 16.77 -14.37 -12.90
N GLY A 278 15.64 -14.74 -12.28
CA GLY A 278 14.76 -15.82 -12.75
C GLY A 278 15.34 -17.23 -12.59
N ARG A 279 16.39 -17.39 -11.77
CA ARG A 279 17.00 -18.70 -11.44
C ARG A 279 16.31 -19.39 -10.26
N PHE A 280 15.18 -18.87 -9.89
CA PHE A 280 14.38 -19.37 -8.78
C PHE A 280 13.43 -20.47 -9.28
N GLY A 281 13.69 -21.72 -8.90
CA GLY A 281 12.89 -22.88 -9.28
C GLY A 281 13.29 -24.11 -8.48
#